data_2c5d85188bc3252b89f4a2db3b6f8a64
#
_entry.id   2c5d85188bc3252b89f4a2db3b6f8a64
#
_cell.length_a   1.000
_cell.length_b   1.000
_cell.length_c   1.000
_cell.angle_alpha   90.00
_cell.angle_beta   90.00
_cell.angle_gamma   90.00
#
_symmetry.space_group_name_H-M   'P 1'
#
loop_
_entity.id
_entity.type
_entity.pdbx_description
1 polymer ?
#
loop_
_entity_poly.entity_id
_entity_poly.type
_entity_poly.pdbx_seq_one_letter_code
_entity_poly.pdbx_strand_id
1 'polypeptide(L)'
;TMEGVPDPPELRGIIPNTFRHIFQNISMNKTKEKQFLVRASYLEIYNEQIRDLLAKDPKNRLDLKEHVDSGVYVKDLTSFVVKSVSEIDHVMQSGKKNRSVGSTLMNQTSSRSHSIFTITIETSEMDEDSGEAHIRVGKLNMVDLAGSERQSKTGATGQRLKEATKINMSLSALGNVISALVDAKSQ
;
A
#
# COMPACT_ATOMS: atom_id res chain seq x y z
N THR A 1 8.62 -8.35 -10.09
CA THR A 1 8.50 -9.02 -8.78
C THR A 1 7.19 -8.68 -8.08
N MET A 2 6.86 -7.38 -7.91
CA MET A 2 5.63 -6.98 -7.21
C MET A 2 4.37 -7.37 -7.97
N GLU A 3 4.28 -7.06 -9.23
CA GLU A 3 3.10 -7.34 -10.06
C GLU A 3 3.30 -8.57 -10.97
N GLY A 4 4.48 -8.70 -11.55
CA GLY A 4 4.77 -9.73 -12.53
C GLY A 4 4.04 -9.53 -13.86
N VAL A 5 3.83 -10.63 -14.56
CA VAL A 5 3.06 -10.70 -15.81
C VAL A 5 1.81 -11.54 -15.54
N PRO A 6 0.63 -11.16 -16.08
CA PRO A 6 -0.61 -11.89 -15.82
C PRO A 6 -0.59 -13.35 -16.27
N ASP A 7 0.11 -13.62 -17.36
CA ASP A 7 0.20 -14.92 -17.99
C ASP A 7 1.62 -15.17 -18.53
N PRO A 8 2.24 -16.35 -18.31
CA PRO A 8 1.69 -17.48 -17.56
C PRO A 8 1.65 -17.24 -16.03
N PRO A 9 0.85 -18.01 -15.29
CA PRO A 9 0.64 -17.84 -13.85
C PRO A 9 1.89 -17.81 -12.97
N GLU A 10 2.94 -18.53 -13.38
CA GLU A 10 4.22 -18.63 -12.67
C GLU A 10 4.98 -17.30 -12.65
N LEU A 11 4.68 -16.41 -13.58
CA LEU A 11 5.31 -15.10 -13.70
C LEU A 11 4.54 -14.00 -12.96
N ARG A 12 3.44 -14.34 -12.31
CA ARG A 12 2.68 -13.38 -11.48
C ARG A 12 3.49 -12.97 -10.26
N GLY A 13 3.40 -11.69 -9.93
CA GLY A 13 4.10 -11.13 -8.79
C GLY A 13 3.40 -11.39 -7.45
N ILE A 14 3.98 -10.83 -6.41
CA ILE A 14 3.49 -10.96 -5.02
C ILE A 14 2.06 -10.43 -4.90
N ILE A 15 1.75 -9.28 -5.48
CA ILE A 15 0.46 -8.60 -5.34
C ILE A 15 -0.70 -9.45 -5.85
N PRO A 16 -0.74 -9.88 -7.13
CA PRO A 16 -1.86 -10.69 -7.64
C PRO A 16 -1.97 -12.06 -6.97
N ASN A 17 -0.85 -12.64 -6.53
CA ASN A 17 -0.86 -13.89 -5.77
C ASN A 17 -1.46 -13.68 -4.37
N THR A 18 -1.15 -12.57 -3.71
CA THR A 18 -1.73 -12.17 -2.42
C THR A 18 -3.25 -11.98 -2.54
N PHE A 19 -3.73 -11.28 -3.57
CA PHE A 19 -5.16 -11.09 -3.80
C PHE A 19 -5.89 -12.43 -3.90
N ARG A 20 -5.34 -13.35 -4.69
CA ARG A 20 -5.93 -14.68 -4.86
C ARG A 20 -5.94 -15.45 -3.55
N HIS A 21 -4.85 -15.45 -2.82
CA HIS A 21 -4.74 -16.13 -1.54
C HIS A 21 -5.74 -15.61 -0.51
N ILE A 22 -5.89 -14.30 -0.38
CA ILE A 22 -6.86 -13.66 0.54
C ILE A 22 -8.29 -14.10 0.18
N PHE A 23 -8.73 -13.92 -1.05
CA PHE A 23 -10.11 -14.24 -1.43
C PHE A 23 -10.39 -15.73 -1.43
N GLN A 24 -9.42 -16.57 -1.71
CA GLN A 24 -9.53 -18.02 -1.55
C GLN A 24 -9.75 -18.40 -0.08
N ASN A 25 -8.97 -17.85 0.83
CA ASN A 25 -9.14 -18.08 2.27
C ASN A 25 -10.49 -17.55 2.77
N ILE A 26 -10.92 -16.37 2.32
CA ILE A 26 -12.25 -15.84 2.65
C ILE A 26 -13.35 -16.80 2.20
N SER A 27 -13.28 -17.30 0.96
CA SER A 27 -14.30 -18.21 0.42
C SER A 27 -14.38 -19.52 1.19
N MET A 28 -13.25 -20.02 1.71
CA MET A 28 -13.19 -21.26 2.50
C MET A 28 -13.70 -21.08 3.95
N ASN A 29 -13.57 -19.87 4.50
CA ASN A 29 -13.87 -19.61 5.92
C ASN A 29 -15.15 -18.79 6.15
N LYS A 30 -15.83 -18.37 5.08
CA LYS A 30 -17.07 -17.61 5.18
C LYS A 30 -18.23 -18.55 5.57
N THR A 31 -18.89 -18.24 6.67
CA THR A 31 -20.10 -18.92 7.15
C THR A 31 -21.22 -17.92 7.39
N LYS A 32 -22.34 -18.34 7.93
CA LYS A 32 -23.41 -17.42 8.37
C LYS A 32 -22.96 -16.58 9.57
N GLU A 33 -22.22 -17.20 10.46
CA GLU A 33 -21.71 -16.63 11.71
C GLU A 33 -20.44 -15.80 11.49
N LYS A 34 -19.68 -16.10 10.40
CA LYS A 34 -18.40 -15.43 10.08
C LYS A 34 -18.47 -14.68 8.77
N GLN A 35 -18.40 -13.36 8.85
CA GLN A 35 -18.47 -12.45 7.72
C GLN A 35 -17.15 -11.69 7.54
N PHE A 36 -16.87 -11.33 6.28
CA PHE A 36 -15.65 -10.59 5.93
C PHE A 36 -15.99 -9.33 5.14
N LEU A 37 -15.33 -8.25 5.49
CA LEU A 37 -15.33 -7.00 4.73
C LEU A 37 -13.90 -6.66 4.33
N VAL A 38 -13.64 -6.57 3.03
CA VAL A 38 -12.30 -6.23 2.49
C VAL A 38 -12.35 -4.85 1.90
N ARG A 39 -11.39 -4.01 2.28
CA ARG A 39 -11.19 -2.67 1.72
C ARG A 39 -9.81 -2.55 1.15
N ALA A 40 -9.69 -1.79 0.06
CA ALA A 40 -8.43 -1.49 -0.58
C ALA A 40 -8.22 0.01 -0.69
N SER A 41 -7.01 0.48 -0.41
CA SER A 41 -6.55 1.84 -0.64
C SER A 41 -5.19 1.82 -1.33
N TYR A 42 -4.88 2.89 -2.08
CA TYR A 42 -3.63 2.97 -2.83
C TYR A 42 -3.11 4.40 -2.81
N LEU A 43 -1.93 4.59 -2.26
CA LEU A 43 -1.29 5.90 -2.17
C LEU A 43 0.12 5.90 -2.78
N GLU A 44 0.58 7.08 -3.11
CA GLU A 44 1.95 7.36 -3.54
C GLU A 44 2.59 8.40 -2.62
N ILE A 45 3.86 8.20 -2.28
CA ILE A 45 4.68 9.21 -1.60
C ILE A 45 5.75 9.67 -2.58
N TYR A 46 5.67 10.92 -2.97
CA TYR A 46 6.63 11.57 -3.86
C TYR A 46 7.03 12.94 -3.31
N ASN A 47 8.35 13.18 -3.20
CA ASN A 47 8.90 14.44 -2.73
C ASN A 47 8.27 14.94 -1.42
N GLU A 48 8.09 14.04 -0.44
CA GLU A 48 7.46 14.28 0.88
C GLU A 48 5.96 14.62 0.82
N GLN A 49 5.30 14.29 -0.27
CA GLN A 49 3.88 14.52 -0.45
C GLN A 49 3.15 13.20 -0.65
N ILE A 50 2.04 13.04 0.08
CA ILE A 50 1.17 11.90 -0.04
C ILE A 50 0.06 12.22 -1.05
N ARG A 51 -0.16 11.32 -2.00
CA ARG A 51 -1.21 11.41 -3.01
C ARG A 51 -2.08 10.17 -2.95
N ASP A 52 -3.37 10.36 -3.10
CA ASP A 52 -4.32 9.28 -3.24
C ASP A 52 -4.46 8.88 -4.71
N LEU A 53 -4.03 7.66 -5.03
CA LEU A 53 -4.10 7.15 -6.40
C LEU A 53 -5.51 6.69 -6.80
N LEU A 54 -6.44 6.59 -5.86
CA LEU A 54 -7.82 6.18 -6.10
C LEU A 54 -8.83 7.33 -6.05
N ALA A 55 -8.38 8.53 -5.69
CA ALA A 55 -9.23 9.71 -5.68
C ALA A 55 -9.65 10.15 -7.08
N LYS A 56 -10.78 10.84 -7.18
CA LYS A 56 -11.23 11.49 -8.42
C LYS A 56 -10.23 12.52 -8.94
N ASP A 57 -9.58 13.25 -8.02
CA ASP A 57 -8.46 14.13 -8.31
C ASP A 57 -7.19 13.63 -7.60
N PRO A 58 -6.35 12.84 -8.28
CA PRO A 58 -5.13 12.30 -7.70
C PRO A 58 -4.02 13.35 -7.47
N LYS A 59 -4.25 14.62 -7.83
CA LYS A 59 -3.31 15.72 -7.57
C LYS A 59 -3.45 16.28 -6.15
N ASN A 60 -4.56 16.01 -5.47
CA ASN A 60 -4.76 16.43 -4.09
C ASN A 60 -3.71 15.80 -3.18
N ARG A 61 -3.16 16.63 -2.31
CA ARG A 61 -2.21 16.21 -1.28
C ARG A 61 -2.97 15.85 -0.02
N LEU A 62 -2.59 14.75 0.58
CA LEU A 62 -3.19 14.29 1.82
C LEU A 62 -2.25 14.49 3.00
N ASP A 63 -2.84 14.71 4.17
CA ASP A 63 -2.12 14.90 5.42
C ASP A 63 -1.97 13.59 6.18
N LEU A 64 -0.78 13.41 6.77
CA LEU A 64 -0.54 12.37 7.75
C LEU A 64 -1.04 12.85 9.10
N LYS A 65 -1.82 12.02 9.78
CA LYS A 65 -2.37 12.29 11.13
C LYS A 65 -2.03 11.13 12.05
N GLU A 66 -2.09 11.40 13.34
CA GLU A 66 -1.91 10.40 14.38
C GLU A 66 -3.13 10.38 15.29
N HIS A 67 -3.59 9.19 15.64
CA HIS A 67 -4.64 8.95 16.60
C HIS A 67 -4.09 8.09 17.73
N VAL A 68 -4.48 8.37 18.96
CA VAL A 68 -3.92 7.73 20.17
C VAL A 68 -4.10 6.20 20.13
N ASP A 69 -5.26 5.72 19.67
CA ASP A 69 -5.60 4.29 19.69
C ASP A 69 -5.23 3.56 18.39
N SER A 70 -5.34 4.22 17.23
CA SER A 70 -5.14 3.59 15.92
C SER A 70 -3.79 3.89 15.27
N GLY A 71 -2.97 4.74 15.90
CA GLY A 71 -1.66 5.14 15.41
C GLY A 71 -1.74 6.08 14.20
N VAL A 72 -0.73 6.04 13.36
CA VAL A 72 -0.59 6.92 12.20
C VAL A 72 -1.51 6.49 11.05
N TYR A 73 -2.22 7.46 10.47
CA TYR A 73 -3.09 7.25 9.32
C TYR A 73 -3.05 8.45 8.36
N VAL A 74 -3.47 8.22 7.12
CA VAL A 74 -3.61 9.28 6.11
C VAL A 74 -5.05 9.75 6.10
N LYS A 75 -5.25 11.04 6.41
CA LYS A 75 -6.58 11.65 6.46
C LYS A 75 -7.20 11.67 5.06
N ASP A 76 -8.49 11.38 4.97
CA ASP A 76 -9.30 11.41 3.74
C ASP A 76 -8.80 10.49 2.60
N LEU A 77 -7.98 9.48 2.92
CA LEU A 77 -7.55 8.48 1.94
C LEU A 77 -8.73 7.65 1.45
N THR A 78 -8.93 7.60 0.14
CA THR A 78 -9.99 6.81 -0.49
C THR A 78 -9.80 5.33 -0.22
N SER A 79 -10.88 4.66 0.19
CA SER A 79 -10.92 3.24 0.44
C SER A 79 -12.13 2.62 -0.25
N PHE A 80 -11.89 1.61 -1.08
CA PHE A 80 -12.94 0.88 -1.80
C PHE A 80 -13.21 -0.47 -1.16
N VAL A 81 -14.48 -0.80 -0.96
CA VAL A 81 -14.91 -2.15 -0.61
C VAL A 81 -14.76 -3.03 -1.85
N VAL A 82 -14.10 -4.17 -1.70
CA VAL A 82 -13.85 -5.14 -2.77
C VAL A 82 -14.31 -6.53 -2.32
N LYS A 83 -14.98 -7.24 -3.22
CA LYS A 83 -15.63 -8.53 -2.92
C LYS A 83 -15.01 -9.70 -3.67
N SER A 84 -14.08 -9.43 -4.58
CA SER A 84 -13.46 -10.44 -5.44
C SER A 84 -12.06 -10.05 -5.88
N VAL A 85 -11.30 -11.04 -6.37
CA VAL A 85 -9.98 -10.82 -7.00
C VAL A 85 -10.09 -9.86 -8.17
N SER A 86 -11.14 -9.96 -8.99
CA SER A 86 -11.36 -9.07 -10.13
C SER A 86 -11.57 -7.63 -9.71
N GLU A 87 -12.35 -7.38 -8.66
CA GLU A 87 -12.62 -6.03 -8.16
C GLU A 87 -11.36 -5.38 -7.59
N ILE A 88 -10.58 -6.11 -6.77
CA ILE A 88 -9.36 -5.55 -6.17
C ILE A 88 -8.28 -5.31 -7.25
N ASP A 89 -8.20 -6.16 -8.26
CA ASP A 89 -7.30 -5.96 -9.39
C ASP A 89 -7.71 -4.72 -10.20
N HIS A 90 -9.00 -4.52 -10.44
CA HIS A 90 -9.53 -3.31 -11.10
C HIS A 90 -9.17 -2.04 -10.32
N VAL A 91 -9.32 -2.04 -8.99
CA VAL A 91 -8.92 -0.92 -8.12
C VAL A 91 -7.42 -0.64 -8.27
N MET A 92 -6.58 -1.67 -8.24
CA MET A 92 -5.15 -1.53 -8.41
C MET A 92 -4.79 -0.96 -9.79
N GLN A 93 -5.38 -1.46 -10.88
CA GLN A 93 -5.12 -0.97 -12.24
C GLN A 93 -5.55 0.50 -12.40
N SER A 94 -6.66 0.89 -11.79
CA SER A 94 -7.12 2.28 -11.78
C SER A 94 -6.09 3.21 -11.10
N GLY A 95 -5.58 2.83 -9.94
CA GLY A 95 -4.55 3.59 -9.25
C GLY A 95 -3.23 3.66 -10.02
N LYS A 96 -2.83 2.58 -10.69
CA LYS A 96 -1.65 2.56 -11.58
C LYS A 96 -1.78 3.54 -12.74
N LYS A 97 -2.94 3.60 -13.36
CA LYS A 97 -3.23 4.57 -14.42
C LYS A 97 -3.05 6.01 -13.90
N ASN A 98 -3.55 6.30 -12.71
CA ASN A 98 -3.40 7.61 -12.08
C ASN A 98 -1.94 7.93 -11.73
N ARG A 99 -1.17 6.93 -11.27
CA ARG A 99 0.28 7.05 -11.02
C ARG A 99 1.03 7.37 -12.30
N SER A 100 0.74 6.70 -13.41
CA SER A 100 1.42 6.91 -14.70
C SER A 100 1.10 8.27 -15.33
N VAL A 101 -0.14 8.72 -15.26
CA VAL A 101 -0.54 10.06 -15.75
C VAL A 101 0.13 11.17 -14.94
N GLY A 102 0.22 11.00 -13.62
CA GLY A 102 0.98 11.92 -12.75
C GLY A 102 2.45 12.00 -13.15
N SER A 103 3.06 10.89 -13.55
CA SER A 103 4.48 10.83 -13.94
C SER A 103 4.80 11.57 -15.25
N THR A 104 3.94 11.52 -16.25
CA THR A 104 4.15 12.21 -17.53
C THR A 104 4.09 13.73 -17.40
N LEU A 105 3.27 14.25 -16.47
CA LEU A 105 3.13 15.70 -16.23
C LEU A 105 4.30 16.32 -15.46
N MET A 106 5.10 15.53 -14.73
CA MET A 106 6.12 16.05 -13.81
C MET A 106 7.50 15.38 -13.95
N ASN A 107 7.82 14.69 -15.05
CA ASN A 107 9.07 13.90 -15.20
C ASN A 107 9.30 12.90 -14.05
N GLN A 108 8.23 12.40 -13.44
CA GLN A 108 8.28 11.42 -12.36
C GLN A 108 8.37 10.02 -12.97
N THR A 109 9.44 9.30 -12.65
CA THR A 109 9.48 7.85 -12.90
C THR A 109 9.06 7.12 -11.62
N SER A 110 8.49 5.91 -11.78
CA SER A 110 8.12 5.02 -10.65
C SER A 110 9.32 4.71 -9.73
N SER A 111 10.56 4.84 -10.23
CA SER A 111 11.79 4.70 -9.45
C SER A 111 12.03 5.83 -8.44
N ARG A 112 11.24 6.90 -8.46
CA ARG A 112 11.43 8.11 -7.62
C ARG A 112 10.32 8.33 -6.61
N SER A 113 9.33 7.46 -6.58
CA SER A 113 8.22 7.50 -5.62
C SER A 113 8.04 6.16 -4.94
N HIS A 114 7.60 6.19 -3.68
CA HIS A 114 7.14 4.99 -2.99
C HIS A 114 5.64 4.82 -3.25
N SER A 115 5.19 3.59 -3.44
CA SER A 115 3.75 3.32 -3.51
C SER A 115 3.35 2.29 -2.46
N ILE A 116 2.19 2.49 -1.86
CA ILE A 116 1.66 1.64 -0.81
C ILE A 116 0.23 1.24 -1.18
N PHE A 117 0.05 -0.04 -1.48
CA PHE A 117 -1.27 -0.63 -1.65
C PHE A 117 -1.65 -1.34 -0.35
N THR A 118 -2.71 -0.90 0.28
CA THR A 118 -3.16 -1.42 1.59
C THR A 118 -4.46 -2.19 1.43
N ILE A 119 -4.49 -3.40 1.99
CA ILE A 119 -5.71 -4.20 2.14
C ILE A 119 -6.06 -4.24 3.62
N THR A 120 -7.28 -3.85 3.95
CA THR A 120 -7.83 -3.98 5.30
C THR A 120 -8.93 -5.04 5.26
N ILE A 121 -8.83 -6.05 6.11
CA ILE A 121 -9.79 -7.15 6.24
C ILE A 121 -10.41 -7.04 7.61
N GLU A 122 -11.70 -6.79 7.65
CA GLU A 122 -12.50 -6.85 8.87
C GLU A 122 -13.24 -8.18 8.89
N THR A 123 -13.09 -8.92 9.96
CA THR A 123 -13.80 -10.19 10.19
C THR A 123 -14.74 -10.00 11.35
N SER A 124 -16.02 -10.26 11.13
CA SER A 124 -17.03 -10.32 12.19
C SER A 124 -17.42 -11.78 12.40
N GLU A 125 -17.30 -12.28 13.62
CA GLU A 125 -17.61 -13.64 14.02
C GLU A 125 -18.57 -13.59 15.20
N MET A 126 -19.75 -14.21 15.06
CA MET A 126 -20.73 -14.32 16.15
C MET A 126 -20.27 -15.40 17.11
N ASP A 127 -20.21 -15.06 18.37
CA ASP A 127 -20.03 -16.05 19.44
C ASP A 127 -21.36 -16.76 19.70
N GLU A 128 -21.35 -18.09 19.61
CA GLU A 128 -22.59 -18.90 19.74
C GLU A 128 -23.14 -18.89 21.17
N ASP A 129 -22.29 -18.72 22.19
CA ASP A 129 -22.68 -18.78 23.59
C ASP A 129 -23.19 -17.42 24.09
N SER A 130 -22.51 -16.34 23.75
CA SER A 130 -22.87 -14.99 24.20
C SER A 130 -23.79 -14.23 23.25
N GLY A 131 -23.85 -14.62 21.96
CA GLY A 131 -24.55 -13.90 20.92
C GLY A 131 -23.88 -12.54 20.54
N GLU A 132 -22.68 -12.27 21.02
CA GLU A 132 -21.93 -11.05 20.71
C GLU A 132 -21.08 -11.23 19.44
N ALA A 133 -20.94 -10.15 18.67
CA ALA A 133 -20.09 -10.14 17.49
C ALA A 133 -18.66 -9.71 17.84
N HIS A 134 -17.71 -10.59 17.60
CA HIS A 134 -16.29 -10.27 17.71
C HIS A 134 -15.75 -9.75 16.38
N ILE A 135 -15.27 -8.50 16.39
CA ILE A 135 -14.69 -7.87 15.20
C ILE A 135 -13.17 -7.91 15.32
N ARG A 136 -12.51 -8.47 14.29
CA ARG A 136 -11.05 -8.45 14.14
C ARG A 136 -10.69 -7.69 12.87
N VAL A 137 -9.66 -6.84 12.97
CA VAL A 137 -9.18 -6.06 11.84
C VAL A 137 -7.73 -6.44 11.55
N GLY A 138 -7.49 -6.92 10.33
CA GLY A 138 -6.15 -7.17 9.80
C GLY A 138 -5.81 -6.15 8.71
N LYS A 139 -4.58 -5.65 8.71
CA LYS A 139 -4.08 -4.68 7.72
C LYS A 139 -2.82 -5.21 7.06
N LEU A 140 -2.83 -5.32 5.74
CA LEU A 140 -1.69 -5.72 4.93
C LEU A 140 -1.25 -4.55 4.04
N ASN A 141 -0.01 -4.09 4.22
CA ASN A 141 0.59 -3.07 3.39
C ASN A 141 1.58 -3.71 2.41
N MET A 142 1.34 -3.53 1.12
CA MET A 142 2.27 -3.92 0.06
C MET A 142 2.99 -2.66 -0.43
N VAL A 143 4.28 -2.60 -0.14
CA VAL A 143 5.11 -1.40 -0.35
C VAL A 143 6.07 -1.63 -1.50
N ASP A 144 6.02 -0.76 -2.50
CA ASP A 144 6.97 -0.65 -3.59
C ASP A 144 7.79 0.63 -3.38
N LEU A 145 9.06 0.45 -3.01
CA LEU A 145 9.93 1.56 -2.63
C LEU A 145 10.54 2.24 -3.86
N ALA A 146 10.83 3.53 -3.74
CA ALA A 146 11.66 4.24 -4.69
C ALA A 146 13.06 3.63 -4.77
N GLY A 147 13.75 3.82 -5.90
CA GLY A 147 15.10 3.33 -6.09
C GLY A 147 16.10 3.96 -5.13
N SER A 148 17.09 3.16 -4.71
CA SER A 148 18.14 3.55 -3.77
C SER A 148 19.46 3.95 -4.47
N GLU A 149 19.39 4.33 -5.74
CA GLU A 149 20.59 4.65 -6.54
C GLU A 149 21.37 5.82 -5.93
N ARG A 150 22.70 5.63 -5.84
CA ARG A 150 23.59 6.67 -5.34
C ARG A 150 23.63 7.85 -6.31
N GLN A 151 23.48 9.05 -5.78
CA GLN A 151 23.51 10.33 -6.52
C GLN A 151 24.77 10.52 -7.38
N SER A 152 25.91 10.02 -6.91
CA SER A 152 27.19 10.11 -7.63
C SER A 152 27.18 9.44 -9.01
N LYS A 153 26.25 8.49 -9.24
CA LYS A 153 26.09 7.79 -10.51
C LYS A 153 25.12 8.47 -11.47
N THR A 154 24.27 9.38 -10.99
CA THR A 154 23.20 9.98 -11.80
C THR A 154 23.56 11.34 -12.39
N GLY A 155 24.65 11.98 -11.96
CA GLY A 155 25.06 13.33 -12.40
C GLY A 155 23.97 14.40 -12.16
N ALA A 156 23.05 14.16 -11.25
CA ALA A 156 21.89 15.01 -11.01
C ALA A 156 22.33 16.35 -10.36
N THR A 157 21.83 17.48 -10.90
CA THR A 157 22.07 18.84 -10.40
C THR A 157 20.75 19.54 -10.09
N GLY A 158 20.80 20.57 -9.27
CA GLY A 158 19.68 21.45 -8.98
C GLY A 158 18.50 20.73 -8.30
N GLN A 159 17.31 20.80 -8.88
CA GLN A 159 16.08 20.27 -8.31
C GLN A 159 16.08 18.73 -8.23
N ARG A 160 16.69 18.05 -9.21
CA ARG A 160 16.84 16.60 -9.21
C ARG A 160 17.74 16.10 -8.07
N LEU A 161 18.75 16.87 -7.72
CA LEU A 161 19.63 16.56 -6.59
C LEU A 161 18.86 16.63 -5.25
N LYS A 162 18.03 17.66 -5.06
CA LYS A 162 17.18 17.82 -3.86
C LYS A 162 16.17 16.68 -3.71
N GLU A 163 15.58 16.26 -4.82
CA GLU A 163 14.64 15.14 -4.84
C GLU A 163 15.33 13.81 -4.48
N ALA A 164 16.45 13.50 -5.10
CA ALA A 164 17.23 12.30 -4.81
C ALA A 164 17.71 12.27 -3.34
N THR A 165 18.04 13.43 -2.77
CA THR A 165 18.38 13.54 -1.34
C THR A 165 17.20 13.13 -0.45
N LYS A 166 15.98 13.58 -0.76
CA LYS A 166 14.78 13.21 0.01
C LYS A 166 14.46 11.72 -0.08
N ILE A 167 14.59 11.12 -1.27
CA ILE A 167 14.42 9.67 -1.45
C ILE A 167 15.42 8.91 -0.56
N ASN A 168 16.69 9.27 -0.58
CA ASN A 168 17.69 8.60 0.23
C ASN A 168 17.48 8.81 1.74
N MET A 169 17.02 9.99 2.15
CA MET A 169 16.67 10.25 3.56
C MET A 169 15.51 9.36 4.03
N SER A 170 14.45 9.22 3.24
CA SER A 170 13.31 8.36 3.59
C SER A 170 13.71 6.88 3.68
N LEU A 171 14.53 6.39 2.75
CA LEU A 171 15.05 5.03 2.78
C LEU A 171 15.99 4.79 3.98
N SER A 172 16.81 5.77 4.34
CA SER A 172 17.68 5.70 5.53
C SER A 172 16.85 5.68 6.82
N ALA A 173 15.82 6.50 6.92
CA ALA A 173 14.91 6.50 8.05
C ALA A 173 14.22 5.13 8.22
N LEU A 174 13.74 4.54 7.11
CA LEU A 174 13.15 3.20 7.11
C LEU A 174 14.18 2.14 7.58
N GLY A 175 15.40 2.21 7.07
CA GLY A 175 16.50 1.33 7.48
C GLY A 175 16.77 1.40 8.98
N ASN A 176 16.82 2.61 9.55
CA ASN A 176 17.03 2.83 10.97
C ASN A 176 15.89 2.23 11.82
N VAL A 177 14.62 2.39 11.39
CA VAL A 177 13.47 1.80 12.07
C VAL A 177 13.54 0.27 12.05
N ILE A 178 13.85 -0.33 10.90
CA ILE A 178 14.00 -1.78 10.78
C ILE A 178 15.10 -2.30 11.70
N SER A 179 16.27 -1.65 11.71
CA SER A 179 17.37 -2.01 12.59
C SER A 179 16.98 -1.94 14.07
N ALA A 180 16.34 -0.84 14.48
CA ALA A 180 15.89 -0.68 15.86
C ALA A 180 14.88 -1.77 16.28
N LEU A 181 13.97 -2.18 15.40
CA LEU A 181 13.01 -3.26 15.66
C LEU A 181 13.67 -4.64 15.77
N VAL A 182 14.74 -4.88 15.02
CA VAL A 182 15.52 -6.12 15.11
C VAL A 182 16.31 -6.15 16.42
N ASP A 183 16.98 -5.07 16.76
CA ASP A 183 17.79 -4.95 17.97
C ASP A 183 16.92 -5.07 19.25
N ALA A 184 15.72 -4.49 19.25
CA ALA A 184 14.78 -4.59 20.37
C ALA A 184 14.27 -6.03 20.62
N LYS A 185 14.31 -6.92 19.61
CA LYS A 185 13.95 -8.34 19.76
C LYS A 185 15.11 -9.20 20.25
N SER A 186 16.32 -8.65 20.30
CA SER A 186 17.54 -9.35 20.73
C SER A 186 17.84 -9.18 22.23
N GLN A 187 17.01 -8.42 22.92
CA GLN A 187 17.00 -8.24 24.37
C GLN A 187 15.80 -8.96 25.00
#